data_c3c09586c72e0322f1afb3afc7ad85d8
#
_entry.id   c3c09586c72e0322f1afb3afc7ad85d8
#
_cell.length_a   1.000
_cell.length_b   1.000
_cell.length_c   1.000
_cell.angle_alpha   90.00
_cell.angle_beta   90.00
_cell.angle_gamma   90.00
#
_symmetry.space_group_name_H-M   'P 1'
#
loop_
_entity.id
_entity.type
_entity.pdbx_description
1 polymer ?
#
loop_
_entity_poly.entity_id
_entity_poly.type
_entity_poly.pdbx_seq_one_letter_code
_entity_poly.pdbx_strand_id
1 'polypeptide(L)'
;MLNKIITVDFERKSGKMKPLLGMNGGPRSGGYNLPIDFTEEFSELSVPFVRTASMAGEYGLNQFINVHCIFPDFDADEECEESYNFLPTDLYLSSVRECGADIFFRLGESPEPYKHKLFARCPKDKEKWARICEHIIMHYNEGWADGFKLGIKYFEIWSGADRQECFADAREEFFELYTVTALHLRERFPKIKIGGYGMSGFYAQNRLGATEEQKTFVPTMQKFLSYIRDREAPLDFFTWTCYTQNPEELSMHSKYARNYLDSFGFRKARSIIAEYNTSENFETITAFREGFAAEIVASLIVAQRSPVDMMFYSTSDITSGNNGLFSMDDYRTPHRYAAFQTVNLFSKLYKLGTLAETSGDYPKEIYSLACFDQREGGLLVVTRNHQGKIEIQLKGSQYDTCTVTKVCEGGERGRGVVYRSENIKINKNRLVLAAKKNEVYYFELRKTEETDTDEIQEI
;
A
#
# COMPACT_ATOMS: atom_id res chain seq x y z
N MET A 1 -26.86 -2.14 27.99
CA MET A 1 -26.17 -2.29 26.68
C MET A 1 -25.53 -3.67 26.69
N LEU A 2 -25.74 -4.48 25.66
CA LEU A 2 -25.03 -5.76 25.49
C LEU A 2 -23.54 -5.47 25.37
N ASN A 3 -22.70 -6.15 26.15
CA ASN A 3 -21.26 -6.03 26.04
C ASN A 3 -20.83 -6.53 24.64
N LYS A 4 -20.05 -5.74 23.93
CA LYS A 4 -19.39 -6.18 22.70
C LYS A 4 -18.28 -7.17 23.09
N ILE A 5 -18.13 -8.23 22.32
CA ILE A 5 -17.15 -9.29 22.59
C ILE A 5 -16.26 -9.49 21.37
N ILE A 6 -14.96 -9.44 21.56
CA ILE A 6 -13.94 -9.85 20.59
C ILE A 6 -13.38 -11.18 21.08
N THR A 7 -13.30 -12.17 20.20
CA THR A 7 -12.66 -13.45 20.50
C THR A 7 -11.47 -13.64 19.58
N VAL A 8 -10.32 -13.93 20.16
CA VAL A 8 -9.08 -14.31 19.46
C VAL A 8 -8.77 -15.76 19.80
N ASP A 9 -8.59 -16.60 18.82
CA ASP A 9 -8.24 -18.01 18.98
C ASP A 9 -6.81 -18.26 18.44
N PHE A 10 -5.86 -18.41 19.36
CA PHE A 10 -4.45 -18.61 19.03
C PHE A 10 -4.12 -20.06 18.63
N GLU A 11 -5.02 -21.02 18.86
CA GLU A 11 -4.87 -22.39 18.36
C GLU A 11 -5.22 -22.49 16.88
N ARG A 12 -5.97 -21.53 16.36
CA ARG A 12 -6.42 -21.49 14.98
C ARG A 12 -5.68 -20.44 14.14
N LYS A 13 -4.78 -20.96 13.28
CA LYS A 13 -4.09 -20.12 12.28
C LYS A 13 -5.03 -19.82 11.13
N SER A 14 -5.27 -18.54 10.85
CA SER A 14 -6.14 -18.10 9.73
C SER A 14 -5.35 -17.63 8.50
N GLY A 15 -4.03 -17.71 8.53
CA GLY A 15 -3.16 -17.35 7.39
C GLY A 15 -1.92 -16.56 7.80
N LYS A 16 -1.42 -15.79 6.84
CA LYS A 16 -0.29 -14.87 7.04
C LYS A 16 -0.70 -13.43 6.78
N MET A 17 0.02 -12.51 7.39
CA MET A 17 -0.13 -11.09 7.09
C MET A 17 0.26 -10.81 5.64
N LYS A 18 -0.58 -10.03 4.96
CA LYS A 18 -0.35 -9.56 3.59
C LYS A 18 0.47 -8.27 3.61
N PRO A 19 1.23 -7.96 2.53
CA PRO A 19 1.98 -6.72 2.41
C PRO A 19 1.04 -5.54 2.06
N LEU A 20 0.29 -5.06 3.04
CA LEU A 20 -0.72 -4.00 2.87
C LEU A 20 -0.19 -2.60 3.24
N LEU A 21 1.05 -2.51 3.73
CA LEU A 21 1.72 -1.26 4.08
C LEU A 21 2.66 -0.77 2.97
N GLY A 22 2.38 -1.10 1.71
CA GLY A 22 3.08 -0.50 0.58
C GLY A 22 2.85 1.00 0.52
N MET A 23 3.80 1.74 -0.06
CA MET A 23 3.71 3.18 -0.24
C MET A 23 3.83 3.55 -1.71
N ASN A 24 3.04 4.53 -2.16
CA ASN A 24 3.31 5.23 -3.39
C ASN A 24 4.30 6.35 -3.11
N GLY A 25 5.38 6.38 -3.88
CA GLY A 25 6.49 7.26 -3.60
C GLY A 25 7.45 6.70 -2.55
N GLY A 26 8.70 7.11 -2.66
CA GLY A 26 9.77 6.60 -1.83
C GLY A 26 10.06 7.45 -0.60
N PRO A 27 11.04 7.00 0.21
CA PRO A 27 11.40 7.70 1.44
C PRO A 27 12.07 9.04 1.16
N ARG A 28 12.72 9.21 0.00
CA ARG A 28 13.34 10.47 -0.38
C ARG A 28 12.57 11.10 -1.53
N SER A 29 12.24 12.37 -1.38
CA SER A 29 11.64 13.20 -2.41
C SER A 29 12.34 14.57 -2.43
N GLY A 30 12.14 15.31 -3.53
CA GLY A 30 12.82 16.58 -3.73
C GLY A 30 14.11 16.40 -4.53
N GLY A 31 14.40 17.40 -5.38
CA GLY A 31 15.63 17.46 -6.14
C GLY A 31 16.85 17.77 -5.26
N TYR A 32 18.00 17.90 -5.88
CA TYR A 32 19.29 18.17 -5.25
C TYR A 32 19.31 19.31 -4.22
N ASN A 33 18.31 20.20 -4.21
CA ASN A 33 18.29 21.41 -3.38
C ASN A 33 17.40 21.32 -2.13
N LEU A 34 16.51 20.33 -2.01
CA LEU A 34 15.61 20.16 -0.86
C LEU A 34 15.45 18.67 -0.55
N PRO A 35 16.43 18.08 0.14
CA PRO A 35 16.33 16.66 0.50
C PRO A 35 15.27 16.48 1.58
N ILE A 36 14.13 15.97 1.19
CA ILE A 36 13.13 15.41 2.11
C ILE A 36 13.48 13.94 2.27
N ASP A 37 13.77 13.52 3.49
CA ASP A 37 14.18 12.15 3.80
C ASP A 37 13.33 11.55 4.91
N PHE A 38 12.55 10.52 4.57
CA PHE A 38 11.71 9.74 5.47
C PHE A 38 12.20 8.29 5.59
N THR A 39 13.49 8.04 5.35
CA THR A 39 14.06 6.69 5.40
C THR A 39 13.83 6.03 6.77
N GLU A 40 13.92 6.80 7.86
CA GLU A 40 13.65 6.32 9.22
C GLU A 40 12.18 5.91 9.38
N GLU A 41 11.23 6.75 8.92
CA GLU A 41 9.80 6.49 9.01
C GLU A 41 9.39 5.24 8.22
N PHE A 42 9.92 5.08 7.02
CA PHE A 42 9.67 3.89 6.19
C PHE A 42 10.24 2.62 6.84
N SER A 43 11.44 2.70 7.41
CA SER A 43 12.07 1.58 8.13
C SER A 43 11.28 1.20 9.39
N GLU A 44 10.84 2.19 10.18
CA GLU A 44 10.04 1.97 11.38
C GLU A 44 8.71 1.27 11.05
N LEU A 45 8.03 1.72 9.99
CA LEU A 45 6.80 1.11 9.49
C LEU A 45 7.03 -0.26 8.84
N SER A 46 8.29 -0.65 8.59
CA SER A 46 8.64 -1.86 7.83
C SER A 46 7.88 -1.94 6.50
N VAL A 47 7.94 -0.85 5.73
CA VAL A 47 7.28 -0.75 4.43
C VAL A 47 7.74 -1.90 3.55
N PRO A 48 6.82 -2.80 3.12
CA PRO A 48 7.23 -3.99 2.36
C PRO A 48 7.58 -3.68 0.90
N PHE A 49 6.89 -2.70 0.32
CA PHE A 49 7.07 -2.31 -1.08
C PHE A 49 6.88 -0.81 -1.26
N VAL A 50 7.69 -0.23 -2.13
CA VAL A 50 7.47 1.11 -2.68
C VAL A 50 7.09 0.99 -4.15
N ARG A 51 5.92 1.54 -4.53
CA ARG A 51 5.48 1.65 -5.91
C ARG A 51 5.96 2.98 -6.47
N THR A 52 6.62 2.94 -7.62
CA THR A 52 7.27 4.09 -8.24
C THR A 52 6.34 4.97 -9.07
N ALA A 53 5.03 4.90 -8.84
CA ALA A 53 4.05 5.72 -9.55
C ALA A 53 3.66 6.96 -8.77
N SER A 54 3.27 8.02 -9.52
CA SER A 54 2.62 9.22 -9.00
C SER A 54 3.31 9.78 -7.75
N MET A 55 4.60 9.97 -7.84
CA MET A 55 5.33 10.58 -6.76
C MET A 55 4.95 12.04 -6.67
N ALA A 56 4.43 12.42 -5.54
CA ALA A 56 4.18 13.81 -5.25
C ALA A 56 5.51 14.51 -4.99
N GLY A 57 5.81 15.50 -5.77
CA GLY A 57 6.93 16.39 -5.58
C GLY A 57 6.62 17.71 -6.25
N GLU A 58 6.97 18.76 -5.58
CA GLU A 58 6.93 20.08 -6.19
C GLU A 58 7.77 20.09 -7.47
N TYR A 59 7.31 20.80 -8.47
CA TYR A 59 8.04 21.07 -9.71
C TYR A 59 8.34 19.84 -10.61
N GLY A 60 7.57 18.76 -10.49
CA GLY A 60 7.75 17.58 -11.34
C GLY A 60 9.05 16.81 -11.11
N LEU A 61 9.72 17.04 -10.00
CA LEU A 61 11.00 16.41 -9.64
C LEU A 61 10.92 14.89 -9.52
N ASN A 62 9.73 14.33 -9.40
CA ASN A 62 9.50 12.90 -9.28
C ASN A 62 9.12 12.23 -10.62
N GLN A 63 9.17 12.95 -11.71
CA GLN A 63 8.93 12.39 -13.03
C GLN A 63 10.14 11.64 -13.60
N PHE A 64 11.30 11.73 -12.96
CA PHE A 64 12.53 11.08 -13.41
C PHE A 64 12.42 9.56 -13.57
N ILE A 65 11.42 8.92 -12.94
CA ILE A 65 11.10 7.50 -13.12
C ILE A 65 10.22 7.24 -14.35
N ASN A 66 9.71 8.27 -15.02
CA ASN A 66 8.96 8.12 -16.25
C ASN A 66 9.87 7.60 -17.36
N VAL A 67 9.32 6.80 -18.25
CA VAL A 67 10.12 6.20 -19.34
C VAL A 67 10.78 7.29 -20.20
N HIS A 68 10.07 8.39 -20.52
CA HIS A 68 10.65 9.50 -21.28
C HIS A 68 11.76 10.27 -20.51
N CYS A 69 11.84 10.16 -19.19
CA CYS A 69 12.93 10.79 -18.43
C CYS A 69 14.15 9.87 -18.37
N ILE A 70 13.94 8.55 -18.40
CA ILE A 70 15.01 7.56 -18.45
C ILE A 70 15.55 7.45 -19.88
N PHE A 71 14.68 7.48 -20.89
CA PHE A 71 15.03 7.46 -22.32
C PHE A 71 14.49 8.73 -23.00
N PRO A 72 15.22 9.87 -22.95
CA PRO A 72 14.66 11.17 -23.27
C PRO A 72 14.49 11.47 -24.77
N ASP A 73 15.26 10.82 -25.62
CA ASP A 73 15.13 10.94 -27.07
C ASP A 73 14.59 9.63 -27.66
N PHE A 74 13.28 9.61 -27.97
CA PHE A 74 12.65 8.41 -28.52
C PHE A 74 13.18 8.01 -29.90
N ASP A 75 13.84 8.90 -30.62
CA ASP A 75 14.42 8.63 -31.93
C ASP A 75 15.88 8.10 -31.83
N ALA A 76 16.50 8.15 -30.63
CA ALA A 76 17.83 7.57 -30.38
C ALA A 76 17.81 6.04 -30.47
N ASP A 77 19.01 5.43 -30.52
CA ASP A 77 19.17 3.98 -30.52
C ASP A 77 18.97 3.42 -29.12
N GLU A 78 18.00 2.53 -28.95
CA GLU A 78 17.68 1.90 -27.65
C GLU A 78 18.70 0.86 -27.19
N GLU A 79 19.57 0.37 -28.10
CA GLU A 79 20.66 -0.54 -27.73
C GLU A 79 21.87 0.21 -27.16
N CYS A 80 21.91 1.54 -27.32
CA CYS A 80 23.01 2.39 -26.90
C CYS A 80 22.79 2.86 -25.44
N GLU A 81 23.73 2.55 -24.54
CA GLU A 81 23.62 2.93 -23.13
C GLU A 81 23.61 4.45 -22.91
N GLU A 82 24.29 5.21 -23.74
CA GLU A 82 24.34 6.66 -23.71
C GLU A 82 22.97 7.33 -24.03
N SER A 83 22.03 6.57 -24.61
CA SER A 83 20.67 7.03 -24.85
C SER A 83 19.82 7.09 -23.57
N TYR A 84 20.32 6.56 -22.46
CA TYR A 84 19.59 6.48 -21.17
C TYR A 84 20.16 7.41 -20.11
N ASN A 85 19.26 7.98 -19.31
CA ASN A 85 19.57 8.80 -18.14
C ASN A 85 19.08 8.09 -16.85
N PHE A 86 19.85 7.14 -16.35
CA PHE A 86 19.49 6.33 -15.19
C PHE A 86 19.75 7.03 -13.86
N LEU A 87 20.74 7.92 -13.76
CA LEU A 87 21.27 8.46 -12.51
C LEU A 87 20.19 8.97 -11.51
N PRO A 88 19.18 9.77 -11.91
CA PRO A 88 18.15 10.21 -10.97
C PRO A 88 17.31 9.06 -10.40
N THR A 89 16.98 8.08 -11.24
CA THR A 89 16.22 6.90 -10.84
C THR A 89 17.06 5.97 -9.95
N ASP A 90 18.35 5.83 -10.23
CA ASP A 90 19.30 5.03 -9.45
C ASP A 90 19.40 5.52 -8.00
N LEU A 91 19.58 6.83 -7.82
CA LEU A 91 19.63 7.45 -6.51
C LEU A 91 18.33 7.23 -5.72
N TYR A 92 17.20 7.35 -6.42
CA TYR A 92 15.91 7.12 -5.81
C TYR A 92 15.69 5.66 -5.39
N LEU A 93 15.91 4.70 -6.30
CA LEU A 93 15.73 3.28 -6.00
C LEU A 93 16.70 2.77 -4.93
N SER A 94 17.92 3.35 -4.88
CA SER A 94 18.86 3.08 -3.80
C SER A 94 18.28 3.50 -2.44
N SER A 95 17.64 4.67 -2.34
CA SER A 95 17.00 5.11 -1.10
C SER A 95 15.85 4.20 -0.67
N VAL A 96 15.10 3.64 -1.63
CA VAL A 96 14.05 2.64 -1.35
C VAL A 96 14.65 1.38 -0.75
N ARG A 97 15.80 0.91 -1.28
CA ARG A 97 16.47 -0.27 -0.74
C ARG A 97 17.11 -0.02 0.63
N GLU A 98 17.60 1.18 0.88
CA GLU A 98 18.15 1.58 2.19
C GLU A 98 17.13 1.45 3.33
N CYS A 99 15.85 1.77 3.10
CA CYS A 99 14.80 1.59 4.11
C CYS A 99 14.30 0.14 4.24
N GLY A 100 14.84 -0.81 3.47
CA GLY A 100 14.50 -2.22 3.52
C GLY A 100 13.28 -2.62 2.68
N ALA A 101 12.70 -1.71 1.91
CA ALA A 101 11.56 -1.98 1.05
C ALA A 101 11.96 -2.64 -0.28
N ASP A 102 11.08 -3.49 -0.81
CA ASP A 102 11.16 -3.96 -2.19
C ASP A 102 10.54 -2.93 -3.14
N ILE A 103 10.92 -3.00 -4.42
CA ILE A 103 10.47 -2.09 -5.45
C ILE A 103 9.33 -2.72 -6.24
N PHE A 104 8.27 -1.94 -6.46
CA PHE A 104 7.19 -2.22 -7.40
C PHE A 104 7.28 -1.16 -8.51
N PHE A 105 7.89 -1.54 -9.64
CA PHE A 105 8.30 -0.59 -10.67
C PHE A 105 7.17 -0.33 -11.67
N ARG A 106 6.79 0.94 -11.88
CA ARG A 106 5.88 1.34 -12.95
C ARG A 106 6.69 1.71 -14.20
N LEU A 107 6.43 1.00 -15.30
CA LEU A 107 6.88 1.33 -16.65
C LEU A 107 5.79 2.18 -17.31
N GLY A 108 6.02 3.46 -17.49
CA GLY A 108 5.04 4.37 -18.06
C GLY A 108 5.26 5.83 -17.68
N GLU A 109 4.20 6.62 -17.79
CA GLU A 109 4.26 8.06 -17.61
C GLU A 109 3.39 8.52 -16.44
N SER A 110 3.74 9.66 -15.86
CA SER A 110 2.93 10.32 -14.84
C SER A 110 1.74 11.05 -15.46
N PRO A 111 0.65 11.28 -14.70
CA PRO A 111 -0.47 12.09 -15.18
C PRO A 111 -0.04 13.50 -15.62
N GLU A 112 -0.58 13.98 -16.72
CA GLU A 112 -0.40 15.35 -17.21
C GLU A 112 -1.74 16.09 -17.13
N PRO A 113 -1.93 17.00 -16.16
CA PRO A 113 -3.20 17.73 -15.99
C PRO A 113 -3.45 18.80 -17.08
N TYR A 114 -2.47 19.06 -17.95
CA TYR A 114 -2.56 20.10 -18.97
C TYR A 114 -3.43 19.67 -20.16
N LYS A 115 -3.99 20.66 -20.89
CA LYS A 115 -4.81 20.42 -22.08
C LYS A 115 -4.06 19.65 -23.17
N HIS A 116 -2.81 20.01 -23.39
CA HIS A 116 -1.95 19.32 -24.35
C HIS A 116 -1.06 18.33 -23.60
N LYS A 117 -1.19 17.05 -23.93
CA LYS A 117 -0.36 15.97 -23.37
C LYS A 117 0.86 15.78 -24.27
N LEU A 118 2.01 15.68 -23.66
CA LEU A 118 3.28 15.42 -24.34
C LEU A 118 3.66 13.93 -24.26
N PHE A 119 3.62 13.38 -23.07
CA PHE A 119 4.11 12.03 -22.78
C PHE A 119 3.00 11.09 -22.30
N ALA A 120 1.90 11.60 -21.71
CA ALA A 120 0.73 10.79 -21.35
C ALA A 120 -0.06 10.38 -22.60
N ARG A 121 0.64 9.81 -23.60
CA ARG A 121 0.15 9.37 -24.89
C ARG A 121 0.78 8.05 -25.30
N CYS A 122 0.17 7.39 -26.29
CA CYS A 122 0.73 6.18 -26.87
C CYS A 122 2.07 6.49 -27.56
N PRO A 123 3.15 5.74 -27.28
CA PRO A 123 4.39 5.84 -28.01
C PRO A 123 4.20 5.61 -29.52
N LYS A 124 4.99 6.29 -30.36
CA LYS A 124 4.92 6.19 -31.83
C LYS A 124 5.18 4.74 -32.31
N ASP A 125 6.06 4.04 -31.62
CA ASP A 125 6.49 2.67 -31.89
C ASP A 125 6.41 1.87 -30.60
N LYS A 126 5.43 0.96 -30.52
CA LYS A 126 5.13 0.16 -29.32
C LYS A 126 6.19 -0.92 -29.07
N GLU A 127 6.74 -1.48 -30.16
CA GLU A 127 7.81 -2.48 -30.10
C GLU A 127 9.10 -1.85 -29.59
N LYS A 128 9.47 -0.67 -30.08
CA LYS A 128 10.61 0.09 -29.56
C LYS A 128 10.42 0.45 -28.09
N TRP A 129 9.23 0.88 -27.70
CA TRP A 129 8.93 1.17 -26.30
C TRP A 129 9.07 -0.07 -25.42
N ALA A 130 8.67 -1.25 -25.91
CA ALA A 130 8.85 -2.51 -25.20
C ALA A 130 10.35 -2.86 -25.02
N ARG A 131 11.21 -2.62 -26.04
CA ARG A 131 12.67 -2.81 -25.92
C ARG A 131 13.31 -1.80 -24.98
N ILE A 132 12.85 -0.53 -24.96
CA ILE A 132 13.28 0.45 -23.96
C ILE A 132 12.94 -0.06 -22.55
N CYS A 133 11.73 -0.58 -22.34
CA CYS A 133 11.35 -1.18 -21.05
C CYS A 133 12.20 -2.40 -20.69
N GLU A 134 12.60 -3.22 -21.68
CA GLU A 134 13.54 -4.32 -21.49
C GLU A 134 14.87 -3.82 -20.94
N HIS A 135 15.46 -2.79 -21.56
CA HIS A 135 16.74 -2.23 -21.12
C HIS A 135 16.67 -1.60 -19.72
N ILE A 136 15.54 -0.97 -19.38
CA ILE A 136 15.30 -0.50 -18.00
C ILE A 136 15.33 -1.69 -17.01
N ILE A 137 14.70 -2.81 -17.35
CA ILE A 137 14.70 -4.01 -16.50
C ILE A 137 16.11 -4.62 -16.45
N MET A 138 16.83 -4.67 -17.56
CA MET A 138 18.23 -5.16 -17.62
C MET A 138 19.14 -4.32 -16.73
N HIS A 139 18.99 -2.99 -16.75
CA HIS A 139 19.77 -2.09 -15.91
C HIS A 139 19.58 -2.39 -14.41
N TYR A 140 18.34 -2.53 -13.96
CA TYR A 140 18.04 -2.76 -12.53
C TYR A 140 18.17 -4.21 -12.06
N ASN A 141 18.08 -5.19 -12.95
CA ASN A 141 18.10 -6.60 -12.57
C ASN A 141 19.28 -7.41 -13.08
N GLU A 142 19.94 -6.99 -14.16
CA GLU A 142 21.04 -7.74 -14.79
C GLU A 142 22.36 -6.97 -14.78
N GLY A 143 22.35 -5.66 -14.48
CA GLY A 143 23.53 -4.81 -14.39
C GLY A 143 23.96 -4.20 -15.72
N TRP A 144 23.08 -4.14 -16.72
CA TRP A 144 23.36 -3.45 -17.99
C TRP A 144 23.61 -1.95 -17.78
N ALA A 145 24.50 -1.34 -18.58
CA ALA A 145 24.88 0.08 -18.51
C ALA A 145 25.32 0.51 -17.08
N ASP A 146 26.26 -0.24 -16.50
CA ASP A 146 26.76 -0.04 -15.13
C ASP A 146 25.65 -0.07 -14.05
N GLY A 147 24.58 -0.79 -14.31
CA GLY A 147 23.39 -0.87 -13.48
C GLY A 147 23.50 -1.83 -12.29
N PHE A 148 22.36 -2.30 -11.84
CA PHE A 148 22.19 -3.01 -10.57
C PHE A 148 21.71 -4.45 -10.74
N LYS A 149 21.73 -5.22 -9.65
CA LYS A 149 21.12 -6.54 -9.53
C LYS A 149 20.13 -6.56 -8.36
N LEU A 150 19.12 -5.66 -8.43
CA LEU A 150 18.15 -5.44 -7.35
C LEU A 150 17.13 -6.59 -7.21
N GLY A 151 16.95 -7.38 -8.27
CA GLY A 151 16.00 -8.48 -8.27
C GLY A 151 14.54 -8.00 -8.17
N ILE A 152 14.21 -6.88 -8.80
CA ILE A 152 12.86 -6.33 -8.86
C ILE A 152 11.94 -7.36 -9.51
N LYS A 153 10.84 -7.68 -8.83
CA LYS A 153 9.93 -8.74 -9.27
C LYS A 153 8.70 -8.21 -10.00
N TYR A 154 8.21 -7.03 -9.65
CA TYR A 154 6.94 -6.49 -10.14
C TYR A 154 7.18 -5.31 -11.06
N PHE A 155 6.68 -5.44 -12.30
CA PHE A 155 6.71 -4.40 -13.30
C PHE A 155 5.28 -4.12 -13.79
N GLU A 156 4.80 -2.92 -13.50
CA GLU A 156 3.47 -2.45 -13.87
C GLU A 156 3.56 -1.68 -15.18
N ILE A 157 2.79 -2.11 -16.18
CA ILE A 157 2.71 -1.40 -17.45
C ILE A 157 1.65 -0.33 -17.34
N TRP A 158 2.11 0.92 -17.28
CA TRP A 158 1.32 2.14 -17.16
C TRP A 158 0.60 2.28 -15.80
N SER A 159 -0.17 3.39 -15.64
CA SER A 159 -1.06 3.64 -14.50
C SER A 159 -2.17 4.59 -14.91
N GLY A 160 -3.43 4.30 -14.53
CA GLY A 160 -4.58 5.16 -14.79
C GLY A 160 -4.97 5.27 -16.26
N ALA A 161 -4.67 4.27 -17.10
CA ALA A 161 -4.89 4.34 -18.55
C ALA A 161 -6.38 4.47 -18.94
N ASP A 162 -7.31 4.42 -18.00
CA ASP A 162 -8.73 4.71 -18.17
C ASP A 162 -9.09 6.20 -17.99
N ARG A 163 -8.11 7.06 -17.63
CA ARG A 163 -8.26 8.53 -17.49
C ARG A 163 -7.52 9.27 -18.58
N GLN A 164 -8.12 10.39 -19.02
CA GLN A 164 -7.54 11.22 -20.09
C GLN A 164 -6.22 11.91 -19.69
N GLU A 165 -6.06 12.22 -18.43
CA GLU A 165 -4.83 12.83 -17.91
C GLU A 165 -3.66 11.85 -17.84
N CYS A 166 -3.95 10.56 -17.77
CA CYS A 166 -2.94 9.50 -17.68
C CYS A 166 -2.65 8.86 -19.03
N PHE A 167 -3.64 8.81 -19.94
CA PHE A 167 -3.47 8.30 -21.30
C PHE A 167 -4.46 8.99 -22.23
N ALA A 168 -3.97 9.87 -23.10
CA ALA A 168 -4.80 10.78 -23.88
C ALA A 168 -5.39 10.18 -25.15
N ASP A 169 -4.78 9.12 -25.67
CA ASP A 169 -5.22 8.49 -26.92
C ASP A 169 -6.35 7.48 -26.68
N ALA A 170 -6.82 6.84 -27.75
CA ALA A 170 -7.86 5.82 -27.67
C ALA A 170 -7.45 4.67 -26.73
N ARG A 171 -8.39 4.11 -25.98
CA ARG A 171 -8.11 3.03 -25.02
C ARG A 171 -7.57 1.76 -25.70
N GLU A 172 -7.96 1.53 -26.93
CA GLU A 172 -7.50 0.43 -27.76
C GLU A 172 -5.99 0.52 -28.05
N GLU A 173 -5.44 1.74 -28.18
CA GLU A 173 -3.99 1.98 -28.32
C GLU A 173 -3.23 1.52 -27.06
N PHE A 174 -3.80 1.78 -25.88
CA PHE A 174 -3.23 1.28 -24.65
C PHE A 174 -3.31 -0.26 -24.56
N PHE A 175 -4.42 -0.86 -24.97
CA PHE A 175 -4.56 -2.33 -24.93
C PHE A 175 -3.51 -3.02 -25.80
N GLU A 176 -3.22 -2.44 -26.95
CA GLU A 176 -2.18 -2.91 -27.85
C GLU A 176 -0.78 -2.69 -27.25
N LEU A 177 -0.50 -1.48 -26.73
CA LEU A 177 0.77 -1.17 -26.05
C LEU A 177 1.05 -2.15 -24.91
N TYR A 178 0.04 -2.38 -24.05
CA TYR A 178 0.15 -3.36 -22.97
C TYR A 178 0.48 -4.76 -23.52
N THR A 179 -0.25 -5.19 -24.54
CA THR A 179 -0.10 -6.53 -25.10
C THR A 179 1.28 -6.76 -25.71
N VAL A 180 1.75 -5.83 -26.56
CA VAL A 180 3.08 -5.89 -27.19
C VAL A 180 4.16 -5.94 -26.10
N THR A 181 4.09 -5.01 -25.15
CA THR A 181 5.09 -4.94 -24.07
C THR A 181 5.07 -6.16 -23.17
N ALA A 182 3.89 -6.62 -22.77
CA ALA A 182 3.77 -7.75 -21.84
C ALA A 182 4.25 -9.06 -22.45
N LEU A 183 3.99 -9.30 -23.74
CA LEU A 183 4.47 -10.47 -24.46
C LEU A 183 6.00 -10.41 -24.63
N HIS A 184 6.55 -9.27 -25.06
CA HIS A 184 7.98 -9.06 -25.21
C HIS A 184 8.74 -9.28 -23.89
N LEU A 185 8.27 -8.63 -22.81
CA LEU A 185 8.90 -8.77 -21.49
C LEU A 185 8.76 -10.19 -20.91
N ARG A 186 7.67 -10.89 -21.20
CA ARG A 186 7.49 -12.28 -20.77
C ARG A 186 8.45 -13.24 -21.45
N GLU A 187 8.71 -13.05 -22.73
CA GLU A 187 9.69 -13.84 -23.48
C GLU A 187 11.08 -13.64 -22.91
N ARG A 188 11.49 -12.39 -22.68
CA ARG A 188 12.84 -12.04 -22.21
C ARG A 188 13.05 -12.35 -20.73
N PHE A 189 12.02 -12.11 -19.88
CA PHE A 189 12.10 -12.25 -18.43
C PHE A 189 10.99 -13.16 -17.87
N PRO A 190 11.08 -14.48 -18.00
CA PRO A 190 9.97 -15.38 -17.62
C PRO A 190 9.65 -15.41 -16.13
N LYS A 191 10.55 -14.89 -15.27
CA LYS A 191 10.40 -14.93 -13.80
C LYS A 191 9.82 -13.66 -13.20
N ILE A 192 9.82 -12.55 -13.92
CA ILE A 192 9.23 -11.32 -13.39
C ILE A 192 7.69 -11.40 -13.41
N LYS A 193 7.05 -10.54 -12.64
CA LYS A 193 5.61 -10.36 -12.60
C LYS A 193 5.21 -9.12 -13.38
N ILE A 194 4.36 -9.32 -14.38
CA ILE A 194 3.90 -8.27 -15.29
C ILE A 194 2.40 -8.07 -15.05
N GLY A 195 1.97 -6.81 -14.97
CA GLY A 195 0.57 -6.49 -14.80
C GLY A 195 0.29 -5.00 -15.02
N GLY A 196 -0.84 -4.56 -14.65
CA GLY A 196 -1.30 -3.17 -14.77
C GLY A 196 -2.81 -3.10 -14.56
N TYR A 197 -3.43 -2.04 -14.88
CA TYR A 197 -2.91 -0.76 -15.40
C TYR A 197 -3.24 0.42 -14.49
N GLY A 198 -3.41 0.17 -13.19
CA GLY A 198 -3.82 1.21 -12.26
C GLY A 198 -5.25 1.72 -12.53
N MET A 199 -6.22 0.80 -12.75
CA MET A 199 -7.63 1.15 -12.96
C MET A 199 -8.12 2.14 -11.91
N SER A 200 -8.84 3.18 -12.32
CA SER A 200 -9.25 4.28 -11.44
C SER A 200 -10.37 3.95 -10.45
N GLY A 201 -10.87 2.70 -10.43
CA GLY A 201 -11.74 2.19 -9.36
C GLY A 201 -13.12 1.71 -9.82
N PHE A 202 -13.92 1.26 -8.83
CA PHE A 202 -15.22 0.61 -9.04
C PHE A 202 -16.41 1.47 -8.58
N TYR A 203 -16.24 2.77 -8.42
CA TYR A 203 -17.18 3.67 -7.75
C TYR A 203 -18.60 3.63 -8.35
N ALA A 204 -18.73 3.52 -9.67
CA ALA A 204 -20.02 3.46 -10.35
C ALA A 204 -20.81 2.18 -10.04
N GLN A 205 -20.20 1.16 -9.44
CA GLN A 205 -20.87 -0.09 -9.07
C GLN A 205 -21.70 0.03 -7.78
N ASN A 206 -21.41 1.03 -6.93
CA ASN A 206 -22.03 1.17 -5.61
C ASN A 206 -22.39 2.60 -5.21
N ARG A 207 -21.87 3.64 -5.89
CA ARG A 207 -22.17 5.04 -5.59
C ARG A 207 -23.23 5.59 -6.55
N LEU A 208 -24.34 6.08 -6.00
CA LEU A 208 -25.43 6.70 -6.80
C LEU A 208 -24.97 7.98 -7.52
N GLY A 209 -24.01 8.70 -6.96
CA GLY A 209 -23.47 9.95 -7.51
C GLY A 209 -22.19 9.79 -8.32
N ALA A 210 -21.93 8.61 -8.90
CA ALA A 210 -20.77 8.39 -9.74
C ALA A 210 -20.77 9.33 -10.96
N THR A 211 -19.61 9.94 -11.24
CA THR A 211 -19.43 10.84 -12.39
C THR A 211 -19.52 10.08 -13.72
N GLU A 212 -19.72 10.80 -14.83
CA GLU A 212 -19.73 10.19 -16.16
C GLU A 212 -18.39 9.48 -16.45
N GLU A 213 -17.27 10.07 -16.03
CA GLU A 213 -15.96 9.45 -16.16
C GLU A 213 -15.89 8.12 -15.36
N GLN A 214 -16.29 8.13 -14.09
CA GLN A 214 -16.30 6.91 -13.25
C GLN A 214 -17.15 5.79 -13.82
N LYS A 215 -18.19 6.11 -14.59
CA LYS A 215 -19.02 5.11 -15.28
C LYS A 215 -18.29 4.42 -16.43
N THR A 216 -17.19 5.00 -16.94
CA THR A 216 -16.39 4.41 -18.01
C THR A 216 -15.36 3.40 -17.54
N PHE A 217 -14.94 3.44 -16.28
CA PHE A 217 -13.82 2.63 -15.76
C PHE A 217 -14.06 1.12 -15.90
N VAL A 218 -15.20 0.63 -15.43
CA VAL A 218 -15.53 -0.81 -15.50
C VAL A 218 -15.70 -1.29 -16.93
N PRO A 219 -16.44 -0.60 -17.83
CA PRO A 219 -16.49 -0.96 -19.24
C PRO A 219 -15.11 -0.99 -19.92
N THR A 220 -14.23 -0.05 -19.62
CA THR A 220 -12.86 -0.02 -20.14
C THR A 220 -12.06 -1.25 -19.66
N MET A 221 -12.11 -1.55 -18.37
CA MET A 221 -11.48 -2.75 -17.81
C MET A 221 -11.99 -4.04 -18.46
N GLN A 222 -13.30 -4.18 -18.67
CA GLN A 222 -13.87 -5.37 -19.32
C GLN A 222 -13.35 -5.56 -20.74
N LYS A 223 -13.28 -4.47 -21.51
CA LYS A 223 -12.68 -4.49 -22.85
C LYS A 223 -11.19 -4.85 -22.80
N PHE A 224 -10.43 -4.24 -21.89
CA PHE A 224 -9.03 -4.56 -21.67
C PHE A 224 -8.80 -6.03 -21.36
N LEU A 225 -9.51 -6.58 -20.36
CA LEU A 225 -9.37 -7.98 -19.96
C LEU A 225 -9.73 -8.95 -21.11
N SER A 226 -10.78 -8.64 -21.88
CA SER A 226 -11.15 -9.42 -23.07
C SER A 226 -10.03 -9.36 -24.13
N TYR A 227 -9.54 -8.14 -24.41
CA TYR A 227 -8.51 -7.90 -25.44
C TYR A 227 -7.21 -8.67 -25.17
N ILE A 228 -6.70 -8.61 -23.94
CA ILE A 228 -5.47 -9.28 -23.56
C ILE A 228 -5.64 -10.80 -23.43
N ARG A 229 -6.81 -11.28 -22.98
CA ARG A 229 -7.12 -12.71 -22.95
C ARG A 229 -7.10 -13.30 -24.36
N ASP A 230 -7.77 -12.66 -25.32
CA ASP A 230 -7.91 -13.14 -26.69
C ASP A 230 -6.56 -13.15 -27.45
N ARG A 231 -5.54 -12.47 -26.90
CA ARG A 231 -4.16 -12.43 -27.41
C ARG A 231 -3.14 -13.16 -26.54
N GLU A 232 -3.63 -13.85 -25.51
CA GLU A 232 -2.80 -14.61 -24.56
C GLU A 232 -1.72 -13.77 -23.86
N ALA A 233 -1.92 -12.45 -23.75
CA ALA A 233 -0.98 -11.57 -23.08
C ALA A 233 -0.97 -11.83 -21.57
N PRO A 234 0.22 -11.88 -20.94
CA PRO A 234 0.33 -12.18 -19.51
C PRO A 234 -0.28 -11.08 -18.63
N LEU A 235 -0.95 -11.52 -17.56
CA LEU A 235 -1.42 -10.67 -16.47
C LEU A 235 -1.18 -11.42 -15.14
N ASP A 236 -0.03 -11.18 -14.50
CA ASP A 236 0.28 -11.78 -13.19
C ASP A 236 -0.42 -11.05 -12.05
N PHE A 237 -0.73 -9.77 -12.23
CA PHE A 237 -1.44 -8.94 -11.28
C PHE A 237 -2.24 -7.85 -11.99
N PHE A 238 -3.34 -7.48 -11.37
CA PHE A 238 -4.18 -6.36 -11.80
C PHE A 238 -4.19 -5.29 -10.71
N THR A 239 -3.88 -4.05 -11.09
CA THR A 239 -3.84 -2.91 -10.20
C THR A 239 -5.08 -2.03 -10.36
N TRP A 240 -5.60 -1.54 -9.24
CA TRP A 240 -6.77 -0.68 -9.18
C TRP A 240 -6.73 0.26 -7.98
N THR A 241 -7.52 1.32 -8.02
CA THR A 241 -7.50 2.43 -7.05
C THR A 241 -8.74 2.40 -6.17
N CYS A 242 -8.60 2.77 -4.89
CA CYS A 242 -9.71 2.86 -3.94
C CYS A 242 -9.50 4.03 -2.97
N TYR A 243 -10.21 5.12 -3.22
CA TYR A 243 -10.30 6.24 -2.28
C TYR A 243 -11.63 6.21 -1.55
N THR A 244 -11.60 5.93 -0.24
CA THR A 244 -12.81 5.80 0.56
C THR A 244 -12.55 5.95 2.05
N GLN A 245 -13.51 6.60 2.75
CA GLN A 245 -13.55 6.65 4.21
C GLN A 245 -14.29 5.43 4.81
N ASN A 246 -14.85 4.57 3.95
CA ASN A 246 -15.66 3.43 4.36
C ASN A 246 -14.93 2.11 4.09
N PRO A 247 -14.40 1.42 5.12
CA PRO A 247 -13.70 0.14 4.94
C PRO A 247 -14.55 -0.94 4.25
N GLU A 248 -15.87 -0.92 4.44
CA GLU A 248 -16.77 -1.87 3.78
C GLU A 248 -16.84 -1.65 2.27
N GLU A 249 -16.71 -0.41 1.80
CA GLU A 249 -16.62 -0.11 0.36
C GLU A 249 -15.35 -0.68 -0.24
N LEU A 250 -14.20 -0.60 0.45
CA LEU A 250 -12.96 -1.25 0.02
C LEU A 250 -13.18 -2.78 -0.14
N SER A 251 -13.86 -3.41 0.83
CA SER A 251 -14.20 -4.84 0.73
C SER A 251 -15.10 -5.15 -0.46
N MET A 252 -16.07 -4.29 -0.78
CA MET A 252 -16.93 -4.47 -1.97
C MET A 252 -16.12 -4.34 -3.26
N HIS A 253 -15.31 -3.29 -3.39
CA HIS A 253 -14.48 -3.07 -4.57
C HIS A 253 -13.51 -4.24 -4.80
N SER A 254 -12.90 -4.77 -3.73
CA SER A 254 -12.00 -5.92 -3.84
C SER A 254 -12.70 -7.18 -4.37
N LYS A 255 -13.96 -7.39 -3.98
CA LYS A 255 -14.79 -8.50 -4.50
C LYS A 255 -15.16 -8.26 -5.96
N TYR A 256 -15.46 -7.01 -6.37
CA TYR A 256 -15.68 -6.69 -7.78
C TYR A 256 -14.44 -7.01 -8.61
N ALA A 257 -13.25 -6.53 -8.19
CA ALA A 257 -12.00 -6.83 -8.87
C ALA A 257 -11.79 -8.34 -9.05
N ARG A 258 -11.93 -9.12 -7.97
CA ARG A 258 -11.74 -10.58 -8.02
C ARG A 258 -12.75 -11.26 -8.94
N ASN A 259 -14.04 -10.90 -8.85
CA ASN A 259 -15.09 -11.49 -9.67
C ASN A 259 -14.86 -11.22 -11.16
N TYR A 260 -14.46 -9.99 -11.53
CA TYR A 260 -14.13 -9.68 -12.92
C TYR A 260 -12.92 -10.46 -13.40
N LEU A 261 -11.83 -10.49 -12.65
CA LEU A 261 -10.64 -11.27 -13.00
C LEU A 261 -10.98 -12.75 -13.22
N ASP A 262 -11.78 -13.34 -12.33
CA ASP A 262 -12.18 -14.73 -12.43
C ASP A 262 -13.07 -14.99 -13.65
N SER A 263 -14.03 -14.09 -13.94
CA SER A 263 -14.97 -14.21 -15.05
C SER A 263 -14.29 -14.10 -16.43
N PHE A 264 -13.19 -13.31 -16.50
CA PHE A 264 -12.40 -13.19 -17.72
C PHE A 264 -11.26 -14.23 -17.82
N GLY A 265 -11.14 -15.17 -16.85
CA GLY A 265 -10.17 -16.27 -16.89
C GLY A 265 -8.85 -15.99 -16.16
N PHE A 266 -8.65 -14.80 -15.57
CA PHE A 266 -7.44 -14.41 -14.85
C PHE A 266 -7.45 -14.80 -13.37
N ARG A 267 -7.84 -16.04 -13.07
CA ARG A 267 -7.99 -16.57 -11.70
C ARG A 267 -6.71 -16.54 -10.88
N LYS A 268 -5.55 -16.59 -11.52
CA LYS A 268 -4.22 -16.57 -10.86
C LYS A 268 -3.64 -15.18 -10.71
N ALA A 269 -4.22 -14.18 -11.39
CA ALA A 269 -3.76 -12.80 -11.28
C ALA A 269 -4.01 -12.28 -9.87
N ARG A 270 -3.01 -11.64 -9.27
CA ARG A 270 -3.15 -10.95 -7.98
C ARG A 270 -4.01 -9.71 -8.14
N SER A 271 -4.82 -9.42 -7.13
CA SER A 271 -5.60 -8.19 -7.04
C SER A 271 -4.89 -7.21 -6.11
N ILE A 272 -4.44 -6.08 -6.64
CA ILE A 272 -3.58 -5.13 -5.93
C ILE A 272 -4.24 -3.76 -5.91
N ILE A 273 -4.40 -3.18 -4.73
CA ILE A 273 -4.81 -1.78 -4.60
C ILE A 273 -3.56 -0.92 -4.80
N ALA A 274 -3.46 -0.32 -5.99
CA ALA A 274 -2.33 0.51 -6.39
C ALA A 274 -2.30 1.86 -5.66
N GLU A 275 -3.48 2.39 -5.33
CA GLU A 275 -3.62 3.64 -4.61
C GLU A 275 -4.79 3.56 -3.64
N TYR A 276 -4.50 3.80 -2.37
CA TYR A 276 -5.51 3.88 -1.31
C TYR A 276 -5.29 5.13 -0.47
N ASN A 277 -6.36 5.85 -0.23
CA ASN A 277 -6.47 6.86 0.83
C ASN A 277 -7.95 7.10 1.16
N THR A 278 -8.23 7.96 2.15
CA THR A 278 -9.61 8.32 2.52
C THR A 278 -10.25 9.29 1.55
N SER A 279 -9.49 10.02 0.76
CA SER A 279 -9.96 10.97 -0.26
C SER A 279 -9.01 11.03 -1.43
N GLU A 280 -9.55 11.18 -2.63
CA GLU A 280 -8.81 11.48 -3.86
C GLU A 280 -8.53 12.99 -3.98
N ASN A 281 -9.21 13.83 -3.20
CA ASN A 281 -9.02 15.28 -3.24
C ASN A 281 -7.74 15.67 -2.50
N PHE A 282 -6.73 16.04 -3.29
CA PHE A 282 -5.41 16.45 -2.84
C PHE A 282 -5.35 17.93 -2.36
N GLU A 283 -6.41 18.69 -2.54
CA GLU A 283 -6.46 20.10 -2.12
C GLU A 283 -6.87 20.27 -0.63
N THR A 284 -7.49 19.24 -0.04
CA THR A 284 -7.99 19.30 1.33
C THR A 284 -7.16 18.40 2.24
N ILE A 285 -6.43 18.99 3.19
CA ILE A 285 -5.72 18.24 4.22
C ILE A 285 -6.73 17.65 5.20
N THR A 286 -6.92 16.36 5.18
CA THR A 286 -7.82 15.64 6.10
C THR A 286 -7.08 14.87 7.19
N ALA A 287 -5.74 14.91 7.23
CA ALA A 287 -4.92 14.27 8.25
C ALA A 287 -5.24 14.73 9.70
N PHE A 288 -5.88 15.89 9.84
CA PHE A 288 -6.34 16.42 11.13
C PHE A 288 -7.83 16.16 11.40
N ARG A 289 -8.54 15.52 10.46
CA ARG A 289 -9.95 15.22 10.64
C ARG A 289 -10.13 14.13 11.69
N GLU A 290 -11.10 14.34 12.59
CA GLU A 290 -11.46 13.32 13.58
C GLU A 290 -11.83 11.99 12.90
N GLY A 291 -11.26 10.90 13.37
CA GLY A 291 -11.47 9.54 12.87
C GLY A 291 -10.56 9.14 11.72
N PHE A 292 -9.71 10.03 11.17
CA PHE A 292 -8.84 9.73 10.03
C PHE A 292 -7.88 8.57 10.31
N ALA A 293 -7.17 8.61 11.43
CA ALA A 293 -6.21 7.58 11.80
C ALA A 293 -6.87 6.21 12.04
N ALA A 294 -8.04 6.20 12.68
CA ALA A 294 -8.82 4.98 12.90
C ALA A 294 -9.38 4.40 11.59
N GLU A 295 -9.76 5.26 10.62
CA GLU A 295 -10.26 4.82 9.31
C GLU A 295 -9.19 4.10 8.48
N ILE A 296 -7.96 4.63 8.48
CA ILE A 296 -6.86 3.99 7.75
C ILE A 296 -6.62 2.58 8.30
N VAL A 297 -6.49 2.43 9.60
CA VAL A 297 -6.21 1.12 10.21
C VAL A 297 -7.39 0.17 10.08
N ALA A 298 -8.63 0.65 10.20
CA ALA A 298 -9.82 -0.16 9.92
C ALA A 298 -9.82 -0.69 8.47
N SER A 299 -9.42 0.13 7.51
CA SER A 299 -9.30 -0.27 6.10
C SER A 299 -8.20 -1.31 5.88
N LEU A 300 -7.05 -1.19 6.57
CA LEU A 300 -5.99 -2.21 6.54
C LEU A 300 -6.49 -3.56 7.09
N ILE A 301 -7.24 -3.55 8.20
CA ILE A 301 -7.85 -4.76 8.78
C ILE A 301 -8.84 -5.40 7.79
N VAL A 302 -9.69 -4.60 7.16
CA VAL A 302 -10.67 -5.08 6.18
C VAL A 302 -9.97 -5.60 4.93
N ALA A 303 -8.93 -4.92 4.42
CA ALA A 303 -8.13 -5.38 3.29
C ALA A 303 -7.46 -6.74 3.59
N GLN A 304 -6.97 -6.94 4.82
CA GLN A 304 -6.37 -8.23 5.24
C GLN A 304 -7.34 -9.40 5.06
N ARG A 305 -8.65 -9.18 5.25
CA ARG A 305 -9.72 -10.18 5.12
C ARG A 305 -10.38 -10.23 3.75
N SER A 306 -10.06 -9.27 2.89
CA SER A 306 -10.64 -9.13 1.55
C SER A 306 -9.75 -9.83 0.50
N PRO A 307 -10.24 -10.12 -0.71
CA PRO A 307 -9.45 -10.69 -1.80
C PRO A 307 -8.50 -9.63 -2.42
N VAL A 308 -7.66 -9.04 -1.59
CA VAL A 308 -6.56 -8.13 -1.92
C VAL A 308 -5.26 -8.82 -1.56
N ASP A 309 -4.29 -8.78 -2.46
CA ASP A 309 -2.97 -9.41 -2.24
C ASP A 309 -1.92 -8.43 -1.76
N MET A 310 -2.05 -7.15 -2.12
CA MET A 310 -1.14 -6.06 -1.80
C MET A 310 -1.88 -4.73 -1.86
N MET A 311 -1.43 -3.73 -1.09
CA MET A 311 -2.04 -2.40 -1.09
C MET A 311 -0.96 -1.33 -0.89
N PHE A 312 -1.12 -0.19 -1.59
CA PHE A 312 -0.22 0.95 -1.51
C PHE A 312 -0.96 2.18 -1.02
N TYR A 313 -0.43 2.81 0.02
CA TYR A 313 -0.92 4.08 0.54
C TYR A 313 -0.51 5.24 -0.39
N SER A 314 -1.41 6.11 -0.74
CA SER A 314 -1.17 7.21 -1.68
C SER A 314 -1.59 8.56 -1.09
N THR A 315 -0.70 9.44 -0.74
CA THR A 315 0.74 9.31 -0.58
C THR A 315 1.11 9.34 0.90
N SER A 316 2.28 8.89 1.28
CA SER A 316 2.70 8.91 2.69
C SER A 316 2.96 10.34 3.20
N ASP A 317 3.45 11.20 2.34
CA ASP A 317 3.88 12.56 2.63
C ASP A 317 2.75 13.58 2.40
N ILE A 318 2.57 14.51 3.35
CA ILE A 318 1.54 15.57 3.30
C ILE A 318 1.98 16.81 2.51
N THR A 319 3.27 16.96 2.19
CA THR A 319 3.76 18.13 1.42
C THR A 319 3.13 18.21 0.03
N SER A 320 2.60 17.11 -0.45
CA SER A 320 1.82 17.02 -1.68
C SER A 320 0.36 17.44 -1.55
N GLY A 321 -0.06 18.03 -0.43
CA GLY A 321 -1.42 18.48 -0.19
C GLY A 321 -2.35 17.40 0.32
N ASN A 322 -1.85 16.23 0.75
CA ASN A 322 -2.65 15.05 0.99
C ASN A 322 -2.85 14.67 2.45
N ASN A 323 -3.61 13.61 2.61
CA ASN A 323 -3.88 12.88 3.81
C ASN A 323 -2.69 11.97 4.16
N GLY A 324 -1.49 12.56 4.33
CA GLY A 324 -0.25 11.85 4.62
C GLY A 324 -0.19 11.26 6.02
N LEU A 325 0.79 10.42 6.25
CA LEU A 325 1.14 9.88 7.55
C LEU A 325 2.07 10.80 8.32
N PHE A 326 2.87 11.56 7.58
CA PHE A 326 3.89 12.49 8.09
C PHE A 326 4.11 13.65 7.12
N SER A 327 4.77 14.70 7.57
CA SER A 327 5.23 15.84 6.77
C SER A 327 6.58 16.29 7.24
N MET A 328 7.18 17.26 6.56
CA MET A 328 8.41 17.93 7.03
C MET A 328 8.06 19.22 7.75
N ASP A 329 8.48 19.34 9.00
CA ASP A 329 8.53 20.62 9.71
C ASP A 329 9.85 21.33 9.38
N ASP A 330 9.75 22.59 8.96
CA ASP A 330 10.93 23.44 8.67
C ASP A 330 11.95 22.79 7.71
N TYR A 331 11.50 21.93 6.79
CA TYR A 331 12.29 21.19 5.79
C TYR A 331 13.43 20.30 6.35
N ARG A 332 13.43 20.01 7.65
CA ARG A 332 14.52 19.24 8.27
C ARG A 332 14.07 18.12 9.21
N THR A 333 12.89 18.25 9.81
CA THR A 333 12.43 17.29 10.83
C THR A 333 11.10 16.68 10.41
N PRO A 334 11.02 15.36 10.25
CA PRO A 334 9.77 14.69 10.00
C PRO A 334 8.76 14.93 11.13
N HIS A 335 7.58 15.35 10.77
CA HIS A 335 6.44 15.48 11.66
C HIS A 335 5.52 14.28 11.47
N ARG A 336 5.36 13.46 12.50
CA ARG A 336 4.56 12.23 12.48
C ARG A 336 3.16 12.50 12.99
N TYR A 337 2.14 12.24 12.18
CA TYR A 337 0.74 12.41 12.55
C TYR A 337 0.19 11.21 13.33
N ALA A 338 -1.04 11.36 13.89
CA ALA A 338 -1.73 10.25 14.55
C ALA A 338 -1.88 9.02 13.64
N ALA A 339 -2.07 9.24 12.34
CA ALA A 339 -2.13 8.20 11.33
C ALA A 339 -0.83 7.38 11.26
N PHE A 340 0.34 8.01 11.32
CA PHE A 340 1.62 7.30 11.41
C PHE A 340 1.67 6.40 12.64
N GLN A 341 1.30 6.94 13.80
CA GLN A 341 1.33 6.18 15.06
C GLN A 341 0.41 4.94 14.99
N THR A 342 -0.79 5.08 14.42
CA THR A 342 -1.73 3.97 14.31
C THR A 342 -1.31 2.93 13.26
N VAL A 343 -0.76 3.37 12.12
CA VAL A 343 -0.22 2.48 11.09
C VAL A 343 1.01 1.73 11.61
N ASN A 344 1.82 2.36 12.47
CA ASN A 344 2.94 1.68 13.14
C ASN A 344 2.46 0.53 14.06
N LEU A 345 1.29 0.67 14.71
CA LEU A 345 0.70 -0.44 15.45
C LEU A 345 0.30 -1.60 14.53
N PHE A 346 -0.21 -1.33 13.33
CA PHE A 346 -0.47 -2.38 12.34
C PHE A 346 0.82 -3.03 11.84
N SER A 347 1.90 -2.24 11.66
CA SER A 347 3.23 -2.76 11.31
C SER A 347 3.75 -3.77 12.32
N LYS A 348 3.48 -3.59 13.62
CA LYS A 348 3.84 -4.57 14.65
C LYS A 348 3.17 -5.92 14.43
N LEU A 349 1.89 -5.94 14.02
CA LEU A 349 1.23 -7.19 13.62
C LEU A 349 1.86 -7.81 12.37
N TYR A 350 2.23 -6.99 11.39
CA TYR A 350 2.89 -7.46 10.17
C TYR A 350 4.19 -8.19 10.48
N LYS A 351 4.97 -7.71 11.44
CA LYS A 351 6.23 -8.36 11.91
C LYS A 351 5.99 -9.72 12.55
N LEU A 352 4.89 -9.92 13.30
CA LEU A 352 4.51 -11.22 13.88
C LEU A 352 4.13 -12.25 12.80
N GLY A 353 3.55 -11.82 11.72
CA GLY A 353 3.38 -12.56 10.48
C GLY A 353 2.26 -13.62 10.45
N THR A 354 1.95 -14.33 11.53
CA THR A 354 0.93 -15.39 11.54
C THR A 354 -0.39 -14.87 12.12
N LEU A 355 -1.47 -14.97 11.35
CA LEU A 355 -2.80 -14.55 11.78
C LEU A 355 -3.43 -15.58 12.73
N ALA A 356 -3.95 -15.11 13.86
CA ALA A 356 -4.89 -15.83 14.69
C ALA A 356 -6.32 -15.66 14.18
N GLU A 357 -7.18 -16.67 14.35
CA GLU A 357 -8.60 -16.52 14.05
C GLU A 357 -9.20 -15.48 15.01
N THR A 358 -9.79 -14.43 14.44
CA THR A 358 -10.36 -13.32 15.20
C THR A 358 -11.80 -13.10 14.79
N SER A 359 -12.71 -13.00 15.75
CA SER A 359 -14.13 -12.76 15.54
C SER A 359 -14.67 -11.71 16.51
N GLY A 360 -15.84 -11.15 16.20
CA GLY A 360 -16.46 -10.11 17.03
C GLY A 360 -16.23 -8.70 16.46
N ASP A 361 -15.92 -8.59 15.17
CA ASP A 361 -16.01 -7.30 14.49
C ASP A 361 -17.47 -6.85 14.40
N TYR A 362 -17.67 -5.57 14.55
CA TYR A 362 -18.95 -4.90 14.40
C TYR A 362 -18.79 -3.85 13.31
N PRO A 363 -19.22 -4.15 12.06
CA PRO A 363 -19.02 -3.26 10.93
C PRO A 363 -19.41 -1.82 11.24
N LYS A 364 -18.59 -0.86 10.81
CA LYS A 364 -18.68 0.59 11.10
C LYS A 364 -18.43 1.00 12.55
N GLU A 365 -18.28 0.06 13.48
CA GLU A 365 -18.07 0.35 14.90
C GLU A 365 -16.72 -0.14 15.42
N ILE A 366 -16.42 -1.44 15.27
CA ILE A 366 -15.25 -2.10 15.83
C ILE A 366 -14.63 -3.02 14.81
N TYR A 367 -13.32 -2.92 14.66
CA TYR A 367 -12.51 -3.82 13.85
C TYR A 367 -11.37 -4.38 14.69
N SER A 368 -11.02 -5.64 14.50
CA SER A 368 -9.95 -6.27 15.24
C SER A 368 -9.13 -7.21 14.38
N LEU A 369 -7.85 -7.36 14.68
CA LEU A 369 -6.95 -8.28 14.01
C LEU A 369 -5.90 -8.76 15.00
N ALA A 370 -5.60 -10.06 15.02
CA ALA A 370 -4.60 -10.61 15.88
C ALA A 370 -3.57 -11.43 15.10
N CYS A 371 -2.32 -11.31 15.54
CA CYS A 371 -1.20 -12.08 15.02
C CYS A 371 -0.36 -12.63 16.17
N PHE A 372 0.47 -13.62 15.85
CA PHE A 372 1.42 -14.18 16.80
C PHE A 372 2.62 -14.80 16.09
N ASP A 373 3.68 -14.96 16.86
CA ASP A 373 4.84 -15.78 16.53
C ASP A 373 5.12 -16.80 17.63
N GLN A 374 6.36 -17.28 17.75
CA GLN A 374 6.76 -18.26 18.76
C GLN A 374 6.87 -17.67 20.17
N ARG A 375 7.03 -16.36 20.30
CA ARG A 375 7.36 -15.66 21.54
C ARG A 375 6.22 -14.81 22.08
N GLU A 376 5.54 -14.10 21.19
CA GLU A 376 4.57 -13.08 21.56
C GLU A 376 3.32 -13.09 20.67
N GLY A 377 2.27 -12.47 21.17
CA GLY A 377 1.04 -12.21 20.44
C GLY A 377 0.73 -10.73 20.36
N GLY A 378 0.02 -10.35 19.33
CA GLY A 378 -0.47 -8.99 19.14
C GLY A 378 -1.94 -8.98 18.80
N LEU A 379 -2.70 -8.07 19.40
CA LEU A 379 -4.09 -7.80 19.07
C LEU A 379 -4.27 -6.31 18.82
N LEU A 380 -4.74 -5.96 17.64
CA LEU A 380 -5.11 -4.60 17.26
C LEU A 380 -6.63 -4.46 17.30
N VAL A 381 -7.13 -3.45 17.99
CA VAL A 381 -8.55 -3.09 18.07
C VAL A 381 -8.74 -1.65 17.67
N VAL A 382 -9.64 -1.42 16.73
CA VAL A 382 -10.00 -0.09 16.23
C VAL A 382 -11.46 0.19 16.56
N THR A 383 -11.74 1.30 17.21
CA THR A 383 -13.09 1.76 17.53
C THR A 383 -13.41 3.00 16.72
N ARG A 384 -14.29 2.89 15.72
CA ARG A 384 -14.71 4.04 14.90
C ARG A 384 -15.90 4.80 15.51
N ASN A 385 -17.02 4.12 15.68
CA ASN A 385 -18.25 4.70 16.18
C ASN A 385 -18.74 4.05 17.48
N HIS A 386 -17.85 3.34 18.18
CA HIS A 386 -18.17 2.67 19.43
C HIS A 386 -17.54 3.38 20.62
N GLN A 387 -18.33 3.50 21.68
CA GLN A 387 -17.88 3.92 23.01
C GLN A 387 -18.51 3.00 24.05
N GLY A 388 -17.71 2.47 24.95
CA GLY A 388 -18.18 1.57 26.00
C GLY A 388 -17.22 0.43 26.28
N LYS A 389 -17.71 -0.57 27.01
CA LYS A 389 -16.89 -1.76 27.36
C LYS A 389 -16.90 -2.78 26.24
N ILE A 390 -15.71 -3.30 25.93
CA ILE A 390 -15.48 -4.42 25.03
C ILE A 390 -14.81 -5.53 25.86
N GLU A 391 -15.40 -6.72 25.89
CA GLU A 391 -14.77 -7.90 26.45
C GLU A 391 -13.89 -8.56 25.37
N ILE A 392 -12.64 -8.88 25.72
CA ILE A 392 -11.68 -9.58 24.85
C ILE A 392 -11.44 -10.96 25.45
N GLN A 393 -11.72 -12.00 24.67
CA GLN A 393 -11.53 -13.40 25.03
C GLN A 393 -10.36 -13.99 24.24
N LEU A 394 -9.35 -14.52 24.91
CA LEU A 394 -8.13 -15.07 24.32
C LEU A 394 -8.13 -16.59 24.44
N LYS A 395 -8.72 -17.30 23.47
CA LYS A 395 -8.76 -18.76 23.44
C LYS A 395 -7.40 -19.35 23.08
N GLY A 396 -7.04 -20.47 23.70
CA GLY A 396 -5.76 -21.12 23.46
C GLY A 396 -4.54 -20.27 23.79
N SER A 397 -4.74 -19.20 24.57
CA SER A 397 -3.68 -18.27 24.93
C SER A 397 -2.77 -18.85 26.00
N GLN A 398 -1.47 -18.76 25.76
CA GLN A 398 -0.42 -19.03 26.75
C GLN A 398 0.08 -17.76 27.42
N TYR A 399 -0.50 -16.61 27.09
CA TYR A 399 -0.07 -15.30 27.57
C TYR A 399 -0.78 -14.96 28.87
N ASP A 400 -0.04 -14.41 29.84
CA ASP A 400 -0.52 -14.05 31.17
C ASP A 400 -0.44 -12.54 31.46
N THR A 401 0.32 -11.82 30.64
CA THR A 401 0.49 -10.35 30.72
C THR A 401 0.33 -9.69 29.38
N CYS A 402 0.01 -8.41 29.39
CA CYS A 402 0.04 -7.58 28.20
C CYS A 402 0.49 -6.15 28.48
N THR A 403 1.07 -5.53 27.45
CA THR A 403 1.24 -4.08 27.37
C THR A 403 0.19 -3.54 26.40
N VAL A 404 -0.53 -2.51 26.80
CA VAL A 404 -1.54 -1.85 25.94
C VAL A 404 -1.00 -0.50 25.49
N THR A 405 -0.87 -0.32 24.19
CA THR A 405 -0.61 0.98 23.58
C THR A 405 -1.91 1.50 22.99
N LYS A 406 -2.30 2.72 23.35
CA LYS A 406 -3.48 3.41 22.83
C LYS A 406 -3.03 4.65 22.09
N VAL A 407 -3.58 4.86 20.90
CA VAL A 407 -3.43 6.10 20.14
C VAL A 407 -4.78 6.78 20.03
N CYS A 408 -4.82 8.04 20.46
CA CYS A 408 -5.96 8.94 20.33
C CYS A 408 -5.60 10.06 19.37
N GLU A 409 -6.55 10.51 18.59
CA GLU A 409 -6.40 11.74 17.81
C GLU A 409 -6.36 12.96 18.73
N GLY A 410 -5.73 14.04 18.27
CA GLY A 410 -5.51 15.25 19.04
C GLY A 410 -4.01 15.54 19.20
N GLY A 411 -3.69 16.36 20.20
CA GLY A 411 -2.31 16.82 20.35
C GLY A 411 -1.96 17.98 19.41
N GLU A 412 -0.77 18.52 19.61
CA GLU A 412 -0.25 19.64 18.82
C GLU A 412 -0.05 19.20 17.37
N ARG A 413 -0.59 19.96 16.42
CA ARG A 413 -0.46 19.74 14.97
C ARG A 413 -0.85 18.32 14.53
N GLY A 414 -1.84 17.68 15.18
CA GLY A 414 -2.35 16.36 14.77
C GLY A 414 -1.41 15.17 15.04
N ARG A 415 -0.43 15.32 15.93
CA ARG A 415 0.52 14.23 16.30
C ARG A 415 -0.13 12.99 16.89
N GLY A 416 -1.34 13.15 17.42
CA GLY A 416 -1.96 12.14 18.25
C GLY A 416 -1.34 12.09 19.65
N VAL A 417 -2.05 11.45 20.56
CA VAL A 417 -1.57 11.19 21.92
C VAL A 417 -1.45 9.70 22.11
N VAL A 418 -0.24 9.27 22.49
CA VAL A 418 0.08 7.87 22.71
C VAL A 418 0.13 7.61 24.21
N TYR A 419 -0.70 6.67 24.66
CA TYR A 419 -0.68 6.18 26.05
C TYR A 419 -0.19 4.73 26.05
N ARG A 420 0.64 4.40 27.06
CA ARG A 420 1.13 3.04 27.25
C ARG A 420 0.85 2.59 28.68
N SER A 421 0.31 1.40 28.84
CA SER A 421 0.07 0.74 30.12
C SER A 421 0.73 -0.63 30.08
N GLU A 422 1.63 -0.89 30.99
CA GLU A 422 2.48 -2.09 31.02
C GLU A 422 2.02 -3.07 32.09
N ASN A 423 2.42 -4.32 31.94
CA ASN A 423 2.25 -5.38 32.93
C ASN A 423 0.80 -5.62 33.38
N ILE A 424 -0.15 -5.44 32.45
CA ILE A 424 -1.56 -5.72 32.72
C ILE A 424 -1.73 -7.26 32.79
N LYS A 425 -2.18 -7.78 33.91
CA LYS A 425 -2.45 -9.21 34.06
C LYS A 425 -3.68 -9.64 33.27
N ILE A 426 -3.55 -10.75 32.55
CA ILE A 426 -4.64 -11.40 31.83
C ILE A 426 -5.33 -12.38 32.79
N ASN A 427 -6.59 -12.09 33.12
CA ASN A 427 -7.35 -12.93 34.09
C ASN A 427 -8.23 -13.94 33.34
N LYS A 428 -7.95 -15.24 33.54
CA LYS A 428 -8.73 -16.33 32.93
C LYS A 428 -8.92 -16.15 31.41
N ASN A 429 -7.84 -15.77 30.72
CA ASN A 429 -7.83 -15.50 29.28
C ASN A 429 -8.82 -14.40 28.86
N ARG A 430 -9.05 -13.41 29.70
CA ARG A 430 -9.97 -12.29 29.45
C ARG A 430 -9.35 -10.95 29.80
N LEU A 431 -9.69 -9.95 29.00
CA LEU A 431 -9.42 -8.54 29.23
C LEU A 431 -10.71 -7.75 29.02
N VAL A 432 -10.81 -6.59 29.63
CA VAL A 432 -11.91 -5.64 29.44
C VAL A 432 -11.34 -4.30 29.01
N LEU A 433 -11.71 -3.87 27.82
CA LEU A 433 -11.31 -2.59 27.27
C LEU A 433 -12.43 -1.56 27.50
N ALA A 434 -12.11 -0.44 28.15
CA ALA A 434 -12.97 0.75 28.19
C ALA A 434 -12.66 1.63 26.97
N ALA A 435 -13.38 1.39 25.88
CA ALA A 435 -13.11 2.01 24.59
C ALA A 435 -13.81 3.36 24.46
N LYS A 436 -13.16 4.28 23.73
CA LYS A 436 -13.75 5.53 23.24
C LYS A 436 -13.80 5.52 21.71
N LYS A 437 -14.62 6.40 21.15
CA LYS A 437 -14.76 6.57 19.71
C LYS A 437 -13.44 7.04 19.08
N ASN A 438 -13.13 6.55 17.87
CA ASN A 438 -11.96 6.91 17.07
C ASN A 438 -10.60 6.66 17.74
N GLU A 439 -10.50 5.64 18.60
CA GLU A 439 -9.24 5.23 19.21
C GLU A 439 -8.74 3.92 18.62
N VAL A 440 -7.42 3.74 18.62
CA VAL A 440 -6.73 2.52 18.19
C VAL A 440 -5.94 1.97 19.35
N TYR A 441 -6.12 0.69 19.63
CA TYR A 441 -5.51 -0.04 20.73
C TYR A 441 -4.70 -1.20 20.21
N TYR A 442 -3.48 -1.34 20.69
CA TYR A 442 -2.61 -2.50 20.43
C TYR A 442 -2.26 -3.18 21.75
N PHE A 443 -2.58 -4.46 21.83
CA PHE A 443 -2.25 -5.34 22.96
C PHE A 443 -1.04 -6.19 22.56
N GLU A 444 0.08 -5.97 23.20
CA GLU A 444 1.28 -6.79 23.09
C GLU A 444 1.21 -7.85 24.19
N LEU A 445 0.97 -9.09 23.79
CA LEU A 445 0.69 -10.22 24.68
C LEU A 445 1.96 -11.02 24.93
N ARG A 446 2.29 -11.29 26.19
CA ARG A 446 3.51 -12.01 26.56
C ARG A 446 3.23 -13.07 27.61
N LYS A 447 4.05 -14.11 27.61
CA LYS A 447 4.18 -15.04 28.70
C LYS A 447 5.25 -14.51 29.65
N THR A 448 4.96 -14.45 30.95
CA THR A 448 5.97 -14.10 31.94
C THR A 448 7.05 -15.18 31.91
N GLU A 449 8.30 -14.80 31.72
CA GLU A 449 9.42 -15.73 31.90
C GLU A 449 9.42 -16.14 33.37
N GLU A 450 9.33 -17.45 33.65
CA GLU A 450 9.65 -17.96 34.96
C GLU A 450 11.12 -17.59 35.21
N THR A 451 11.36 -16.57 36.02
CA THR A 451 12.68 -16.36 36.57
C THR A 451 12.95 -17.58 37.45
N ASP A 452 13.83 -18.47 37.03
CA ASP A 452 14.49 -19.45 37.87
C ASP A 452 15.31 -18.69 38.95
N THR A 453 14.61 -18.22 39.95
CA THR A 453 15.22 -17.75 41.20
C THR A 453 15.29 -18.91 42.17
N ASP A 454 16.03 -19.95 41.82
CA ASP A 454 16.64 -20.85 42.74
C ASP A 454 18.14 -20.51 42.90
N GLU A 455 18.45 -19.25 43.20
CA GLU A 455 19.68 -18.96 43.94
C GLU A 455 19.41 -19.27 45.41
N ILE A 456 19.72 -20.52 45.81
CA ILE A 456 19.93 -20.92 47.18
C ILE A 456 21.08 -20.04 47.70
N GLN A 457 20.76 -19.03 48.49
CA GLN A 457 21.76 -18.39 49.35
C GLN A 457 22.19 -19.42 50.38
N GLU A 458 23.33 -20.05 50.16
CA GLU A 458 24.08 -20.70 51.24
C GLU A 458 24.63 -19.62 52.17
N ILE A 459 24.28 -19.74 53.46
CA ILE A 459 24.76 -18.95 54.60
C ILE A 459 26.16 -19.36 54.97
#